data_af5ba9fef22ef9adbbd4452afe97ab20
#
_entry.id   af5ba9fef22ef9adbbd4452afe97ab20
#
_cell.length_a   1.000
_cell.length_b   1.000
_cell.length_c   1.000
_cell.angle_alpha   90.00
_cell.angle_beta   90.00
_cell.angle_gamma   90.00
#
_symmetry.space_group_name_H-M   'P 1'
#
loop_
_entity.id
_entity.type
_entity.pdbx_description
1 polymer ?
#
loop_
_entity_poly.entity_id
_entity_poly.type
_entity_poly.pdbx_seq_one_letter_code
_entity_poly.pdbx_strand_id
1 'polypeptide(L)'
;MGLISLRQGVVSLLTIIGVAAAILWLGASPTAAVGQYSGIPPWLRPHVGDADGQISKVVLERARELYLQKVLEGAAKNPCYFAMDATRPSIATSGRVARRFYIICEHDLSFRAVSSGYGNGRNLPGLANFANGRRCAKNFSNAEGSKLTTGGAYVTAETRTSFKGYYRVSGKRVPLIRPFVQFEGWDDTANARERVIGGHSAVLLQSMCRRKDPKDPYADATGYVAYGRFLNYASGRSNGCTSWTPETSALIVDMIKSQPTTLYIYPESNDIDAVAKAVKAGQSLPKAGLYWNASCLREIGAPKFWPKETLEPIIARYRKAHPAPPSQPLPICR
;
A
#
# COMPACT_ATOMS: atom_id res chain seq x y z
N MET A 1 -15.42 57.52 -62.81
CA MET A 1 -14.33 58.54 -63.01
C MET A 1 -13.20 58.00 -62.13
N GLY A 2 -12.26 57.43 -62.70
CA GLY A 2 -10.98 57.78 -63.26
C GLY A 2 -9.95 57.37 -62.24
N LEU A 3 -8.84 56.81 -62.42
CA LEU A 3 -7.94 56.37 -63.49
C LEU A 3 -6.80 55.58 -62.81
N ILE A 4 -6.52 54.43 -63.25
CA ILE A 4 -5.29 53.78 -63.63
C ILE A 4 -3.98 54.45 -63.19
N SER A 5 -3.06 53.72 -62.52
CA SER A 5 -1.65 53.70 -62.84
C SER A 5 -0.93 52.42 -62.42
N LEU A 6 -0.50 51.69 -63.43
CA LEU A 6 0.53 50.66 -63.38
C LEU A 6 1.89 51.25 -63.03
N ARG A 7 2.72 50.59 -62.19
CA ARG A 7 4.16 50.57 -62.44
C ARG A 7 4.71 49.16 -62.04
N GLN A 8 5.31 48.60 -63.07
CA GLN A 8 6.18 47.40 -63.01
C GLN A 8 7.48 47.74 -62.29
N GLY A 9 8.05 46.82 -61.63
CA GLY A 9 9.40 46.93 -61.07
C GLY A 9 9.96 45.62 -60.49
N VAL A 10 10.60 44.90 -61.40
CA VAL A 10 11.85 44.08 -61.21
C VAL A 10 11.92 43.01 -60.16
N VAL A 11 12.02 41.79 -60.67
CA VAL A 11 12.43 40.51 -60.05
C VAL A 11 13.87 40.66 -59.54
N SER A 12 14.09 40.20 -58.27
CA SER A 12 15.40 39.79 -57.82
C SER A 12 15.24 38.45 -57.07
N LEU A 13 15.68 37.43 -57.76
CA LEU A 13 15.88 36.09 -57.18
C LEU A 13 17.06 36.16 -56.20
N LEU A 14 16.83 35.96 -54.92
CA LEU A 14 17.85 35.60 -53.93
C LEU A 14 17.56 34.20 -53.37
N THR A 15 18.31 33.26 -53.88
CA THR A 15 18.42 31.89 -53.39
C THR A 15 19.07 31.90 -52.00
N ILE A 16 18.30 31.67 -50.97
CA ILE A 16 18.82 31.39 -49.62
C ILE A 16 18.88 29.91 -49.44
N ILE A 17 20.11 29.35 -49.47
CA ILE A 17 20.42 27.98 -49.09
C ILE A 17 20.26 27.90 -47.58
N GLY A 18 19.14 27.35 -47.11
CA GLY A 18 18.90 27.02 -45.72
C GLY A 18 19.58 25.69 -45.36
N VAL A 19 20.70 25.75 -44.66
CA VAL A 19 21.31 24.58 -44.01
C VAL A 19 20.43 24.19 -42.83
N ALA A 20 19.62 23.14 -42.99
CA ALA A 20 18.89 22.51 -41.91
C ALA A 20 19.87 21.74 -41.02
N ALA A 21 20.31 22.34 -39.93
CA ALA A 21 21.00 21.63 -38.86
C ALA A 21 19.99 20.75 -38.13
N ALA A 22 19.92 19.47 -38.49
CA ALA A 22 19.20 18.45 -37.73
C ALA A 22 19.95 18.24 -36.40
N ILE A 23 19.47 18.88 -35.34
CA ILE A 23 19.88 18.60 -33.99
C ILE A 23 19.26 17.23 -33.62
N LEU A 24 20.06 16.16 -33.80
CA LEU A 24 19.75 14.84 -33.20
C LEU A 24 19.81 15.00 -31.68
N TRP A 25 18.66 15.19 -31.07
CA TRP A 25 18.48 14.91 -29.64
C TRP A 25 18.63 13.40 -29.45
N LEU A 26 19.85 12.97 -29.15
CA LEU A 26 20.09 11.67 -28.54
C LEU A 26 19.46 11.74 -27.15
N GLY A 27 18.19 11.32 -27.06
CA GLY A 27 17.53 11.07 -25.81
C GLY A 27 18.32 10.00 -25.05
N ALA A 28 19.16 10.42 -24.12
CA ALA A 28 19.77 9.53 -23.17
C ALA A 28 18.62 8.90 -22.35
N SER A 29 18.31 7.66 -22.67
CA SER A 29 17.38 6.86 -21.86
C SER A 29 17.90 6.82 -20.45
N PRO A 30 17.05 6.99 -19.41
CA PRO A 30 17.46 7.02 -18.00
C PRO A 30 17.91 5.64 -17.44
N THR A 31 18.16 4.66 -18.30
CA THR A 31 18.64 3.32 -17.92
C THR A 31 20.05 3.28 -17.32
N ALA A 32 20.85 4.34 -17.45
CA ALA A 32 22.21 4.37 -16.91
C ALA A 32 22.30 4.65 -15.39
N ALA A 33 21.24 5.16 -14.75
CA ALA A 33 21.28 5.49 -13.33
C ALA A 33 20.94 4.31 -12.40
N VAL A 34 20.23 3.29 -12.88
CA VAL A 34 19.79 2.14 -12.06
C VAL A 34 20.95 1.21 -11.68
N GLY A 35 22.01 1.14 -12.48
CA GLY A 35 23.16 0.29 -12.20
C GLY A 35 24.06 0.73 -11.04
N GLN A 36 23.94 1.97 -10.57
CA GLN A 36 24.83 2.55 -9.55
C GLN A 36 24.43 2.26 -8.11
N TYR A 37 23.23 1.73 -7.87
CA TYR A 37 22.68 1.47 -6.53
C TYR A 37 22.53 -0.02 -6.22
N SER A 38 23.09 -0.91 -7.03
CA SER A 38 23.00 -2.35 -6.84
C SER A 38 23.81 -2.80 -5.63
N GLY A 39 23.12 -3.22 -4.59
CA GLY A 39 23.71 -3.87 -3.44
C GLY A 39 23.09 -3.43 -2.10
N ILE A 40 23.00 -4.40 -1.19
CA ILE A 40 22.57 -4.12 0.18
C ILE A 40 23.72 -3.46 0.95
N PRO A 41 23.54 -2.24 1.51
CA PRO A 41 24.55 -1.60 2.31
C PRO A 41 25.02 -2.48 3.46
N PRO A 42 26.31 -2.39 3.88
CA PRO A 42 26.85 -3.24 4.94
C PRO A 42 26.04 -3.22 6.24
N TRP A 43 25.50 -2.08 6.64
CA TRP A 43 24.71 -1.93 7.85
C TRP A 43 23.36 -2.66 7.80
N LEU A 44 22.78 -2.90 6.62
CA LEU A 44 21.53 -3.65 6.45
C LEU A 44 21.72 -5.17 6.38
N ARG A 45 22.94 -5.65 6.08
CA ARG A 45 23.22 -7.10 5.92
C ARG A 45 22.83 -7.94 7.14
N PRO A 46 23.04 -7.51 8.41
CA PRO A 46 22.63 -8.27 9.59
C PRO A 46 21.11 -8.44 9.72
N HIS A 47 20.33 -7.58 9.05
CA HIS A 47 18.87 -7.60 9.09
C HIS A 47 18.26 -8.47 7.98
N VAL A 48 19.08 -8.98 7.05
CA VAL A 48 18.60 -9.83 5.93
C VAL A 48 18.52 -11.28 6.38
N GLY A 49 17.38 -11.94 6.11
CA GLY A 49 17.20 -13.37 6.40
C GLY A 49 15.73 -13.76 6.58
N ASP A 50 15.53 -14.98 7.10
CA ASP A 50 14.22 -15.60 7.23
C ASP A 50 13.68 -15.64 8.66
N ALA A 51 14.49 -15.27 9.66
CA ALA A 51 14.04 -15.20 11.04
C ALA A 51 12.99 -14.10 11.27
N ASP A 52 12.19 -14.23 12.33
CA ASP A 52 11.22 -13.20 12.69
C ASP A 52 11.92 -11.85 12.96
N GLY A 53 11.48 -10.83 12.24
CA GLY A 53 12.08 -9.48 12.29
C GLY A 53 13.23 -9.26 11.32
N GLN A 54 13.70 -10.27 10.60
CA GLN A 54 14.57 -10.07 9.44
C GLN A 54 13.74 -9.83 8.18
N ILE A 55 14.31 -9.15 7.20
CA ILE A 55 13.71 -8.88 5.89
C ILE A 55 14.35 -9.81 4.84
N SER A 56 13.57 -10.35 3.90
CA SER A 56 14.16 -11.11 2.81
C SER A 56 14.94 -10.19 1.86
N LYS A 57 16.00 -10.75 1.25
CA LYS A 57 16.86 -10.00 0.33
C LYS A 57 16.07 -9.30 -0.77
N VAL A 58 15.18 -10.03 -1.44
CA VAL A 58 14.39 -9.49 -2.56
C VAL A 58 13.47 -8.35 -2.15
N VAL A 59 12.84 -8.44 -0.97
CA VAL A 59 11.96 -7.38 -0.46
C VAL A 59 12.76 -6.12 -0.12
N LEU A 60 13.93 -6.28 0.50
CA LEU A 60 14.81 -5.16 0.82
C LEU A 60 15.34 -4.46 -0.42
N GLU A 61 15.84 -5.23 -1.40
CA GLU A 61 16.39 -4.69 -2.64
C GLU A 61 15.34 -3.87 -3.40
N ARG A 62 14.13 -4.42 -3.62
CA ARG A 62 13.05 -3.73 -4.32
C ARG A 62 12.53 -2.50 -3.54
N ALA A 63 12.39 -2.60 -2.23
CA ALA A 63 11.98 -1.46 -1.41
C ALA A 63 12.99 -0.32 -1.46
N ARG A 64 14.28 -0.65 -1.40
CA ARG A 64 15.35 0.33 -1.48
C ARG A 64 15.48 0.95 -2.86
N GLU A 65 15.36 0.16 -3.91
CA GLU A 65 15.35 0.63 -5.31
C GLU A 65 14.20 1.62 -5.54
N LEU A 66 12.98 1.25 -5.15
CA LEU A 66 11.82 2.14 -5.21
C LEU A 66 12.08 3.46 -4.45
N TYR A 67 12.62 3.37 -3.24
CA TYR A 67 12.91 4.55 -2.43
C TYR A 67 13.90 5.48 -3.13
N LEU A 68 15.04 4.96 -3.56
CA LEU A 68 16.08 5.74 -4.22
C LEU A 68 15.56 6.38 -5.53
N GLN A 69 14.79 5.63 -6.31
CA GLN A 69 14.13 6.17 -7.49
C GLN A 69 13.20 7.34 -7.14
N LYS A 70 12.34 7.19 -6.12
CA LYS A 70 11.38 8.22 -5.74
C LYS A 70 12.02 9.42 -5.06
N VAL A 71 13.19 9.25 -4.44
CA VAL A 71 14.02 10.38 -3.97
C VAL A 71 14.56 11.17 -5.15
N LEU A 72 15.10 10.51 -6.18
CA LEU A 72 15.59 11.17 -7.40
C LEU A 72 14.48 11.92 -8.15
N GLU A 73 13.26 11.37 -8.16
CA GLU A 73 12.08 12.01 -8.75
C GLU A 73 11.51 13.14 -7.87
N GLY A 74 12.01 13.35 -6.64
CA GLY A 74 11.50 14.32 -5.68
C GLY A 74 10.15 13.95 -5.06
N ALA A 75 9.65 12.74 -5.30
CA ALA A 75 8.40 12.24 -4.76
C ALA A 75 8.53 11.71 -3.31
N ALA A 76 9.70 11.20 -2.93
CA ALA A 76 10.04 10.85 -1.56
C ALA A 76 10.99 11.90 -0.99
N LYS A 77 10.65 12.46 0.18
CA LYS A 77 11.43 13.48 0.89
C LYS A 77 11.86 13.03 2.28
N ASN A 78 11.23 11.99 2.80
CA ASN A 78 11.55 11.43 4.10
C ASN A 78 12.85 10.62 4.02
N PRO A 79 13.77 10.73 5.01
CA PRO A 79 14.99 9.93 5.04
C PRO A 79 14.75 8.45 5.37
N CYS A 80 13.52 8.08 5.69
CA CYS A 80 13.11 6.71 5.97
C CYS A 80 12.13 6.22 4.89
N TYR A 81 12.11 4.91 4.67
CA TYR A 81 11.17 4.23 3.78
C TYR A 81 10.64 2.94 4.42
N PHE A 82 9.62 2.38 3.80
CA PHE A 82 8.93 1.23 4.33
C PHE A 82 8.95 0.04 3.37
N ALA A 83 8.99 -1.15 3.96
CA ALA A 83 8.77 -2.39 3.24
C ALA A 83 7.81 -3.30 4.01
N MET A 84 7.06 -4.13 3.30
CA MET A 84 6.22 -5.17 3.90
C MET A 84 6.40 -6.48 3.12
N ASP A 85 6.68 -7.56 3.85
CA ASP A 85 6.67 -8.92 3.29
C ASP A 85 5.34 -9.60 3.67
N ALA A 86 4.35 -9.51 2.78
CA ALA A 86 3.04 -10.10 3.00
C ALA A 86 3.03 -11.64 2.88
N THR A 87 4.14 -12.26 2.44
CA THR A 87 4.28 -13.71 2.42
C THR A 87 4.60 -14.29 3.80
N ARG A 88 5.10 -13.45 4.74
CA ARG A 88 5.45 -13.88 6.09
C ARG A 88 4.21 -14.08 6.98
N PRO A 89 4.30 -14.95 7.98
CA PRO A 89 3.18 -15.19 8.87
C PRO A 89 2.84 -13.94 9.72
N SER A 90 1.58 -13.78 10.09
CA SER A 90 1.16 -12.75 11.07
C SER A 90 1.36 -13.19 12.52
N ILE A 91 1.46 -14.47 12.73
CA ILE A 91 1.72 -15.08 14.04
C ILE A 91 2.92 -16.02 13.88
N ALA A 92 3.96 -15.79 14.65
CA ALA A 92 5.15 -16.63 14.69
C ALA A 92 4.81 -18.03 15.23
N THR A 93 5.69 -19.00 15.01
CA THR A 93 5.52 -20.36 15.52
C THR A 93 5.42 -20.40 17.07
N SER A 94 6.03 -19.42 17.73
CA SER A 94 5.93 -19.23 19.19
C SER A 94 4.55 -18.72 19.67
N GLY A 95 3.58 -18.48 18.77
CA GLY A 95 2.29 -17.88 19.09
C GLY A 95 2.34 -16.34 19.26
N ARG A 96 3.51 -15.73 19.24
CA ARG A 96 3.66 -14.27 19.31
C ARG A 96 3.33 -13.61 17.97
N VAL A 97 2.94 -12.34 18.04
CA VAL A 97 2.74 -11.51 16.84
C VAL A 97 4.04 -11.43 16.06
N ALA A 98 4.01 -11.80 14.79
CA ALA A 98 5.18 -11.81 13.93
C ALA A 98 5.42 -10.42 13.30
N ARG A 99 6.66 -10.15 12.93
CA ARG A 99 7.13 -8.88 12.39
C ARG A 99 7.37 -9.04 10.89
N ARG A 100 6.65 -8.27 10.08
CA ARG A 100 6.70 -8.35 8.62
C ARG A 100 6.67 -6.99 7.93
N PHE A 101 6.56 -5.90 8.69
CA PHE A 101 6.65 -4.53 8.21
C PHE A 101 7.94 -3.92 8.74
N TYR A 102 8.66 -3.22 7.87
CA TYR A 102 10.00 -2.73 8.13
C TYR A 102 10.04 -1.23 7.93
N ILE A 103 10.64 -0.54 8.87
CA ILE A 103 10.95 0.88 8.85
C ILE A 103 12.46 0.97 8.72
N ILE A 104 12.93 1.59 7.64
CA ILE A 104 14.34 1.62 7.25
C ILE A 104 14.73 3.08 7.05
N CYS A 105 15.70 3.57 7.80
CA CYS A 105 16.14 4.96 7.77
C CYS A 105 17.62 5.05 7.36
N GLU A 106 17.88 5.64 6.20
CA GLU A 106 19.25 5.72 5.65
C GLU A 106 20.10 6.78 6.38
N HIS A 107 19.49 7.81 7.00
CA HIS A 107 20.20 8.92 7.61
C HIS A 107 20.84 8.56 8.97
N ASP A 108 20.19 7.70 9.75
CA ASP A 108 20.64 7.27 11.07
C ASP A 108 20.98 5.77 11.11
N LEU A 109 20.97 5.12 9.95
CA LEU A 109 21.27 3.70 9.76
C LEU A 109 20.40 2.79 10.64
N SER A 110 19.14 3.18 10.87
CA SER A 110 18.24 2.41 11.73
C SER A 110 17.34 1.48 10.93
N PHE A 111 17.11 0.30 11.53
CA PHE A 111 16.19 -0.72 11.00
C PHE A 111 15.27 -1.20 12.12
N ARG A 112 13.98 -1.13 11.89
CA ARG A 112 12.95 -1.61 12.82
C ARG A 112 11.96 -2.51 12.13
N ALA A 113 11.76 -3.72 12.66
CA ALA A 113 10.73 -4.64 12.21
C ALA A 113 9.56 -4.63 13.19
N VAL A 114 8.35 -4.44 12.66
CA VAL A 114 7.09 -4.36 13.42
C VAL A 114 6.03 -5.28 12.84
N SER A 115 4.97 -5.51 13.59
CA SER A 115 3.82 -6.26 13.10
C SER A 115 2.98 -5.43 12.12
N SER A 116 2.34 -6.12 11.17
CA SER A 116 1.34 -5.50 10.29
C SER A 116 0.26 -6.51 9.92
N GLY A 117 -0.98 -6.02 9.82
CA GLY A 117 -2.09 -6.76 9.24
C GLY A 117 -2.02 -6.79 7.71
N TYR A 118 -2.71 -7.74 7.12
CA TYR A 118 -2.94 -7.84 5.67
C TYR A 118 -4.42 -8.09 5.36
N GLY A 119 -4.79 -7.95 4.09
CA GLY A 119 -6.16 -8.12 3.64
C GLY A 119 -6.70 -9.52 3.90
N ASN A 120 -7.84 -9.60 4.59
CA ASN A 120 -8.48 -10.85 4.95
C ASN A 120 -9.24 -11.53 3.81
N GLY A 121 -9.49 -10.81 2.71
CA GLY A 121 -10.31 -11.31 1.63
C GLY A 121 -11.76 -11.60 2.05
N ARG A 122 -12.46 -12.36 1.23
CA ARG A 122 -13.87 -12.74 1.46
C ARG A 122 -14.15 -14.15 0.96
N ASN A 123 -15.10 -14.81 1.61
CA ASN A 123 -15.81 -15.92 1.03
C ASN A 123 -17.19 -15.42 0.54
N LEU A 124 -17.47 -15.59 -0.75
CA LEU A 124 -18.74 -15.26 -1.38
C LEU A 124 -19.43 -16.58 -1.73
N PRO A 125 -20.34 -17.09 -0.88
CA PRO A 125 -20.94 -18.41 -1.06
C PRO A 125 -21.54 -18.62 -2.45
N GLY A 126 -21.23 -19.76 -3.07
CA GLY A 126 -21.69 -20.10 -4.42
C GLY A 126 -21.03 -19.35 -5.59
N LEU A 127 -20.13 -18.39 -5.31
CA LEU A 127 -19.48 -17.57 -6.35
C LEU A 127 -17.95 -17.68 -6.34
N ALA A 128 -17.30 -17.33 -5.23
CA ALA A 128 -15.84 -17.40 -5.13
C ALA A 128 -15.39 -17.38 -3.67
N ASN A 129 -14.29 -18.09 -3.36
CA ASN A 129 -13.61 -18.01 -2.07
C ASN A 129 -12.19 -17.49 -2.29
N PHE A 130 -11.96 -16.27 -1.84
CA PHE A 130 -10.65 -15.60 -1.83
C PHE A 130 -10.29 -15.10 -0.41
N ALA A 131 -10.85 -15.73 0.60
CA ALA A 131 -10.50 -15.47 1.99
C ALA A 131 -9.06 -15.92 2.29
N ASN A 132 -8.38 -15.17 3.12
CA ASN A 132 -7.08 -15.51 3.66
C ASN A 132 -7.19 -16.19 5.04
N GLY A 133 -6.26 -17.08 5.33
CA GLY A 133 -6.06 -17.66 6.66
C GLY A 133 -5.69 -16.62 7.71
N ARG A 134 -5.66 -17.01 8.98
CA ARG A 134 -5.26 -16.09 10.05
C ARG A 134 -3.76 -15.86 10.08
N ARG A 135 -2.98 -16.85 9.70
CA ARG A 135 -1.52 -16.83 9.84
C ARG A 135 -0.83 -16.42 8.54
N CYS A 136 -1.26 -16.95 7.41
CA CYS A 136 -0.60 -16.76 6.11
C CYS A 136 -1.58 -16.26 5.06
N ALA A 137 -1.13 -15.33 4.23
CA ALA A 137 -1.87 -14.85 3.07
C ALA A 137 -1.64 -15.78 1.87
N LYS A 138 -2.75 -16.23 1.26
CA LYS A 138 -2.77 -17.01 0.03
C LYS A 138 -3.22 -16.19 -1.16
N ASN A 139 -4.18 -15.30 -0.92
CA ASN A 139 -4.88 -14.56 -1.95
C ASN A 139 -4.50 -13.08 -1.91
N PHE A 140 -4.29 -12.51 -3.09
CA PHE A 140 -3.95 -11.11 -3.32
C PHE A 140 -4.82 -10.57 -4.45
N SER A 141 -5.08 -9.26 -4.47
CA SER A 141 -5.92 -8.65 -5.50
C SER A 141 -5.83 -7.14 -5.51
N ASN A 142 -5.96 -6.57 -6.71
CA ASN A 142 -6.21 -5.15 -6.92
C ASN A 142 -7.70 -4.82 -7.15
N ALA A 143 -8.61 -5.77 -6.99
CA ALA A 143 -10.04 -5.55 -7.17
C ALA A 143 -10.66 -4.75 -6.02
N GLU A 144 -11.57 -3.82 -6.36
CA GLU A 144 -12.36 -3.07 -5.39
C GLU A 144 -13.29 -4.01 -4.61
N GLY A 145 -13.38 -3.79 -3.30
CA GLY A 145 -14.22 -4.60 -2.42
C GLY A 145 -13.73 -6.02 -2.16
N SER A 146 -12.57 -6.41 -2.70
CA SER A 146 -11.94 -7.71 -2.43
C SER A 146 -11.52 -7.87 -0.98
N LYS A 147 -11.18 -6.77 -0.29
CA LYS A 147 -10.56 -6.74 1.04
C LYS A 147 -9.23 -7.48 1.07
N LEU A 148 -8.53 -7.57 -0.06
CA LEU A 148 -7.22 -8.18 -0.20
C LEU A 148 -6.13 -7.12 -0.29
N THR A 149 -4.93 -7.46 0.15
CA THR A 149 -3.73 -6.67 -0.08
C THR A 149 -3.34 -6.77 -1.55
N THR A 150 -2.89 -5.65 -2.12
CA THR A 150 -2.17 -5.62 -3.39
C THR A 150 -0.69 -5.42 -3.09
N GLY A 151 0.18 -6.24 -3.65
CA GLY A 151 1.62 -6.02 -3.63
C GLY A 151 2.03 -5.00 -4.69
N GLY A 152 3.20 -4.40 -4.49
CA GLY A 152 3.78 -3.42 -5.40
C GLY A 152 4.23 -2.14 -4.72
N ALA A 153 4.42 -1.11 -5.54
CA ALA A 153 4.98 0.19 -5.16
C ALA A 153 3.91 1.17 -4.70
N TYR A 154 4.20 1.89 -3.62
CA TYR A 154 3.37 2.96 -3.08
C TYR A 154 4.22 4.15 -2.63
N VAL A 155 3.60 5.34 -2.63
CA VAL A 155 4.06 6.53 -1.89
C VAL A 155 3.00 6.90 -0.88
N THR A 156 3.43 7.35 0.31
CA THR A 156 2.51 7.90 1.32
C THR A 156 2.00 9.26 0.88
N ALA A 157 0.72 9.49 1.02
CA ALA A 157 0.03 10.74 0.71
C ALA A 157 -0.50 11.40 1.99
N GLU A 158 -1.64 12.05 1.91
CA GLU A 158 -2.23 12.77 3.03
C GLU A 158 -2.60 11.85 4.20
N THR A 159 -2.49 12.38 5.41
CA THR A 159 -3.02 11.77 6.62
C THR A 159 -4.36 12.39 6.97
N ARG A 160 -5.36 11.55 7.21
CA ARG A 160 -6.71 11.96 7.64
C ARG A 160 -7.15 11.22 8.89
N THR A 161 -8.12 11.77 9.60
CA THR A 161 -8.73 11.09 10.76
C THR A 161 -9.82 10.13 10.28
N SER A 162 -9.64 8.84 10.51
CA SER A 162 -10.62 7.79 10.19
C SER A 162 -11.60 7.50 11.32
N PHE A 163 -11.28 7.91 12.54
CA PHE A 163 -12.16 7.90 13.71
C PHE A 163 -11.70 8.97 14.70
N LYS A 164 -12.67 9.64 15.32
CA LYS A 164 -12.49 10.61 16.40
C LYS A 164 -13.60 10.40 17.42
N GLY A 165 -13.24 10.19 18.68
CA GLY A 165 -14.23 9.95 19.73
C GLY A 165 -13.60 9.28 20.96
N TYR A 166 -14.37 8.42 21.63
CA TYR A 166 -13.93 7.77 22.85
C TYR A 166 -14.18 6.26 22.81
N TYR A 167 -13.39 5.54 23.56
CA TYR A 167 -13.69 4.16 23.92
C TYR A 167 -13.74 3.99 25.44
N ARG A 168 -14.40 2.93 25.89
CA ARG A 168 -14.51 2.62 27.32
C ARG A 168 -13.58 1.49 27.70
N VAL A 169 -12.81 1.71 28.76
CA VAL A 169 -11.96 0.70 29.42
C VAL A 169 -12.22 0.79 30.91
N SER A 170 -12.62 -0.32 31.53
CA SER A 170 -12.89 -0.39 33.00
C SER A 170 -13.76 0.76 33.48
N GLY A 171 -14.82 1.08 32.74
CA GLY A 171 -15.77 2.18 33.06
C GLY A 171 -15.26 3.59 32.75
N LYS A 172 -13.98 3.78 32.44
CA LYS A 172 -13.40 5.09 32.13
C LYS A 172 -13.50 5.39 30.63
N ARG A 173 -13.70 6.68 30.33
CA ARG A 173 -13.71 7.24 28.98
C ARG A 173 -12.27 7.60 28.57
N VAL A 174 -11.79 6.99 27.48
CA VAL A 174 -10.45 7.25 26.95
C VAL A 174 -10.58 7.83 25.54
N PRO A 175 -9.93 8.95 25.23
CA PRO A 175 -9.97 9.54 23.89
C PRO A 175 -9.24 8.67 22.88
N LEU A 176 -9.73 8.65 21.64
CA LEU A 176 -9.11 7.99 20.52
C LEU A 176 -9.24 8.83 19.26
N ILE A 177 -8.12 9.18 18.69
CA ILE A 177 -8.01 9.64 17.31
C ILE A 177 -7.29 8.53 16.54
N ARG A 178 -7.95 8.02 15.50
CA ARG A 178 -7.37 7.00 14.63
C ARG A 178 -6.96 7.64 13.31
N PRO A 179 -5.65 7.87 13.10
CA PRO A 179 -5.17 8.38 11.82
C PRO A 179 -5.27 7.31 10.74
N PHE A 180 -5.37 7.76 9.51
CA PHE A 180 -5.30 6.97 8.29
C PHE A 180 -4.36 7.67 7.32
N VAL A 181 -3.32 7.00 6.91
CA VAL A 181 -2.37 7.45 5.88
C VAL A 181 -2.83 6.91 4.55
N GLN A 182 -3.19 7.76 3.61
CA GLN A 182 -3.53 7.36 2.25
C GLN A 182 -2.26 6.92 1.51
N PHE A 183 -2.37 5.89 0.66
CA PHE A 183 -1.32 5.49 -0.27
C PHE A 183 -1.73 5.80 -1.70
N GLU A 184 -0.74 6.22 -2.50
CA GLU A 184 -0.79 6.29 -3.95
C GLU A 184 0.07 5.18 -4.53
N GLY A 185 -0.32 4.61 -5.66
CA GLY A 185 0.40 3.51 -6.28
C GLY A 185 0.45 3.56 -7.79
N TRP A 186 1.17 2.62 -8.38
CA TRP A 186 1.35 2.45 -9.82
C TRP A 186 1.10 1.00 -10.20
N ASP A 187 0.93 0.72 -11.48
CA ASP A 187 0.70 -0.62 -12.00
C ASP A 187 -0.41 -1.37 -11.26
N ASP A 188 -0.12 -2.50 -10.64
CA ASP A 188 -1.08 -3.27 -9.84
C ASP A 188 -1.71 -2.47 -8.70
N THR A 189 -1.02 -1.44 -8.22
CA THR A 189 -1.44 -0.60 -7.09
C THR A 189 -2.07 0.72 -7.51
N ALA A 190 -2.20 1.00 -8.81
CA ALA A 190 -2.66 2.28 -9.37
C ALA A 190 -4.01 2.75 -8.82
N ASN A 191 -4.91 1.82 -8.49
CA ASN A 191 -6.22 2.12 -7.92
C ASN A 191 -6.26 2.18 -6.37
N ALA A 192 -5.11 2.35 -5.72
CA ALA A 192 -5.02 2.38 -4.26
C ALA A 192 -5.90 3.47 -3.64
N ARG A 193 -5.96 4.65 -4.25
CA ARG A 193 -6.80 5.76 -3.77
C ARG A 193 -8.29 5.44 -3.89
N GLU A 194 -8.73 4.90 -5.01
CA GLU A 194 -10.13 4.50 -5.24
C GLU A 194 -10.58 3.44 -4.24
N ARG A 195 -9.72 2.47 -3.98
CA ARG A 195 -9.95 1.41 -3.01
C ARG A 195 -9.77 1.84 -1.55
N VAL A 196 -9.37 3.10 -1.31
CA VAL A 196 -9.06 3.62 0.03
C VAL A 196 -8.01 2.74 0.74
N ILE A 197 -6.95 2.37 0.00
CA ILE A 197 -5.81 1.62 0.55
C ILE A 197 -4.86 2.58 1.25
N GLY A 198 -4.44 2.20 2.44
CA GLY A 198 -3.56 3.02 3.26
C GLY A 198 -3.07 2.28 4.50
N GLY A 199 -2.54 3.04 5.45
CA GLY A 199 -2.04 2.55 6.73
C GLY A 199 -2.75 3.18 7.92
N HIS A 200 -3.02 2.39 8.97
CA HIS A 200 -3.73 2.87 10.15
C HIS A 200 -3.47 2.02 11.39
N SER A 201 -3.86 2.53 12.56
CA SER A 201 -3.86 1.71 13.79
C SER A 201 -4.78 0.50 13.65
N ALA A 202 -4.31 -0.66 14.09
CA ALA A 202 -5.05 -1.90 14.15
C ALA A 202 -6.05 -1.89 15.32
N VAL A 203 -6.98 -0.96 15.25
CA VAL A 203 -8.03 -0.74 16.25
C VAL A 203 -9.38 -0.91 15.57
N LEU A 204 -10.22 -1.73 16.16
CA LEU A 204 -11.62 -1.85 15.81
C LEU A 204 -12.46 -1.37 16.99
N LEU A 205 -13.48 -0.57 16.71
CA LEU A 205 -14.48 -0.19 17.70
C LEU A 205 -15.76 -0.99 17.45
N GLN A 206 -16.23 -1.68 18.48
CA GLN A 206 -17.50 -2.40 18.47
C GLN A 206 -18.55 -1.67 19.30
N SER A 207 -19.82 -2.06 19.12
CA SER A 207 -20.96 -1.53 19.89
C SER A 207 -20.96 -0.01 19.92
N MET A 208 -20.72 0.60 18.76
CA MET A 208 -20.62 2.04 18.65
C MET A 208 -21.99 2.70 18.89
N CYS A 209 -21.98 3.78 19.66
CA CYS A 209 -23.11 4.67 19.88
C CYS A 209 -22.64 6.12 19.82
N ARG A 210 -23.57 7.08 19.79
CA ARG A 210 -23.27 8.52 19.84
C ARG A 210 -24.00 9.22 20.97
N ARG A 211 -23.38 10.24 21.54
CA ARG A 211 -23.93 11.08 22.58
C ARG A 211 -23.92 12.54 22.13
N LYS A 212 -24.99 13.27 22.40
CA LYS A 212 -25.03 14.71 22.13
C LYS A 212 -24.19 15.45 23.16
N ASP A 213 -23.14 16.10 22.70
CA ASP A 213 -22.22 16.93 23.49
C ASP A 213 -21.50 17.89 22.54
N PRO A 214 -22.11 18.99 22.11
CA PRO A 214 -21.54 19.89 21.11
C PRO A 214 -20.33 20.67 21.62
N LYS A 215 -20.07 20.68 22.92
CA LYS A 215 -18.89 21.33 23.53
C LYS A 215 -17.68 20.41 23.63
N ASP A 216 -17.86 19.11 23.39
CA ASP A 216 -16.75 18.15 23.44
C ASP A 216 -15.80 18.38 22.26
N PRO A 217 -14.47 18.37 22.46
CA PRO A 217 -13.49 18.57 21.37
C PRO A 217 -13.55 17.51 20.28
N TYR A 218 -14.21 16.37 20.54
CA TYR A 218 -14.42 15.29 19.57
C TYR A 218 -15.81 15.27 18.93
N ALA A 219 -16.63 16.30 19.17
CA ALA A 219 -17.92 16.41 18.52
C ALA A 219 -17.78 16.52 17.00
N ASP A 220 -18.71 15.88 16.28
CA ASP A 220 -18.87 16.07 14.85
C ASP A 220 -19.61 17.38 14.53
N ALA A 221 -19.78 17.70 13.23
CA ALA A 221 -20.49 18.90 12.79
C ALA A 221 -21.95 18.98 13.28
N THR A 222 -22.53 17.85 13.68
CA THR A 222 -23.90 17.78 14.23
C THR A 222 -23.92 17.81 15.76
N GLY A 223 -22.77 17.97 16.40
CA GLY A 223 -22.60 18.05 17.85
C GLY A 223 -22.71 16.69 18.56
N TYR A 224 -22.47 15.60 17.87
CA TYR A 224 -22.42 14.26 18.47
C TYR A 224 -21.00 13.76 18.59
N VAL A 225 -20.73 13.02 19.65
CA VAL A 225 -19.48 12.34 19.94
C VAL A 225 -19.69 10.84 19.83
N ALA A 226 -18.78 10.15 19.13
CA ALA A 226 -18.82 8.71 18.99
C ALA A 226 -18.16 8.00 20.19
N TYR A 227 -18.77 6.92 20.64
CA TYR A 227 -18.30 6.04 21.70
C TYR A 227 -18.29 4.60 21.21
N GLY A 228 -17.31 3.81 21.63
CA GLY A 228 -17.25 2.40 21.27
C GLY A 228 -16.49 1.56 22.29
N ARG A 229 -16.53 0.25 22.10
CA ARG A 229 -15.68 -0.71 22.81
C ARG A 229 -14.41 -0.96 21.97
N PHE A 230 -13.27 -0.80 22.57
CA PHE A 230 -11.97 -0.97 21.93
C PHE A 230 -11.61 -2.44 21.75
N LEU A 231 -11.11 -2.79 20.55
CA LEU A 231 -10.45 -4.05 20.24
C LEU A 231 -9.15 -3.77 19.51
N ASN A 232 -8.04 -4.29 20.03
CA ASN A 232 -6.75 -4.27 19.34
C ASN A 232 -6.60 -5.55 18.52
N TYR A 233 -6.26 -5.42 17.22
CA TYR A 233 -6.04 -6.52 16.30
C TYR A 233 -4.69 -6.44 15.55
N ALA A 234 -3.67 -5.88 16.19
CA ALA A 234 -2.37 -5.57 15.58
C ALA A 234 -1.71 -6.73 14.81
N SER A 235 -2.00 -7.98 15.19
CA SER A 235 -1.58 -9.18 14.46
C SER A 235 -2.64 -9.68 13.47
N GLY A 236 -3.74 -8.95 13.33
CA GLY A 236 -4.91 -9.41 12.62
C GLY A 236 -4.85 -9.15 11.12
N ARG A 237 -6.04 -9.23 10.54
CA ARG A 237 -6.32 -9.04 9.12
C ARG A 237 -7.07 -7.74 8.94
N SER A 238 -6.80 -7.04 7.85
CA SER A 238 -7.46 -5.80 7.47
C SER A 238 -8.45 -6.00 6.31
N ASN A 239 -8.97 -4.91 5.79
CA ASN A 239 -9.74 -4.88 4.55
C ASN A 239 -8.88 -4.52 3.32
N GLY A 240 -7.58 -4.87 3.36
CA GLY A 240 -6.61 -4.60 2.29
C GLY A 240 -5.50 -3.63 2.71
N CYS A 241 -5.75 -2.77 3.71
CA CYS A 241 -4.78 -1.82 4.24
C CYS A 241 -3.65 -2.51 5.01
N THR A 242 -2.52 -1.81 5.20
CA THR A 242 -1.58 -2.14 6.27
C THR A 242 -2.15 -1.63 7.61
N SER A 243 -1.95 -2.40 8.67
CA SER A 243 -2.40 -1.98 10.00
C SER A 243 -1.35 -2.30 11.05
N TRP A 244 -1.09 -1.34 11.94
CA TRP A 244 -0.03 -1.41 12.94
C TRP A 244 -0.60 -1.33 14.36
N THR A 245 0.21 -1.64 15.36
CA THR A 245 -0.19 -1.32 16.75
C THR A 245 -0.44 0.19 16.89
N PRO A 246 -1.24 0.64 17.85
CA PRO A 246 -1.47 2.08 18.07
C PRO A 246 -0.15 2.87 18.22
N GLU A 247 0.83 2.33 18.94
CA GLU A 247 2.13 2.95 19.17
C GLU A 247 2.94 3.04 17.87
N THR A 248 2.99 1.96 17.09
CA THR A 248 3.67 1.94 15.78
C THR A 248 2.97 2.89 14.80
N SER A 249 1.64 2.94 14.82
CA SER A 249 0.88 3.86 13.98
C SER A 249 1.19 5.32 14.31
N ALA A 250 1.27 5.67 15.59
CA ALA A 250 1.65 7.01 16.01
C ALA A 250 3.05 7.39 15.53
N LEU A 251 4.03 6.48 15.69
CA LEU A 251 5.40 6.66 15.21
C LEU A 251 5.44 6.89 13.69
N ILE A 252 4.77 6.04 12.90
CA ILE A 252 4.78 6.14 11.44
C ILE A 252 4.10 7.44 10.99
N VAL A 253 2.95 7.78 11.57
CA VAL A 253 2.23 9.01 11.22
C VAL A 253 3.05 10.26 11.53
N ASP A 254 3.72 10.29 12.68
CA ASP A 254 4.59 11.41 13.04
C ASP A 254 5.79 11.53 12.09
N MET A 255 6.39 10.40 11.74
CA MET A 255 7.52 10.33 10.81
C MET A 255 7.18 10.89 9.42
N ILE A 256 5.98 10.60 8.89
CA ILE A 256 5.61 10.98 7.50
C ILE A 256 4.79 12.27 7.41
N LYS A 257 4.50 12.92 8.52
CA LYS A 257 3.54 14.04 8.65
C LYS A 257 3.74 15.18 7.64
N SER A 258 4.98 15.46 7.25
CA SER A 258 5.32 16.55 6.32
C SER A 258 6.20 16.09 5.18
N GLN A 259 6.54 14.82 5.13
CA GLN A 259 7.53 14.29 4.20
C GLN A 259 7.06 12.94 3.67
N PRO A 260 6.50 12.88 2.45
CA PRO A 260 6.10 11.64 1.83
C PRO A 260 7.29 10.68 1.65
N THR A 261 7.01 9.40 1.75
CA THR A 261 7.99 8.34 1.54
C THR A 261 7.39 7.16 0.81
N THR A 262 8.21 6.17 0.49
CA THR A 262 7.80 4.96 -0.20
C THR A 262 7.41 3.84 0.76
N LEU A 263 6.50 3.00 0.31
CA LEU A 263 6.21 1.68 0.85
C LEU A 263 6.23 0.67 -0.30
N TYR A 264 7.03 -0.36 -0.18
CA TYR A 264 6.98 -1.51 -1.07
C TYR A 264 6.35 -2.70 -0.35
N ILE A 265 5.32 -3.30 -0.95
CA ILE A 265 4.66 -4.52 -0.44
C ILE A 265 4.97 -5.68 -1.37
N TYR A 266 5.67 -6.68 -0.88
CA TYR A 266 5.89 -7.95 -1.58
C TYR A 266 4.79 -8.96 -1.22
N PRO A 267 4.28 -9.77 -2.14
CA PRO A 267 4.66 -9.95 -3.54
C PRO A 267 3.78 -9.14 -4.52
N GLU A 268 4.33 -8.84 -5.68
CA GLU A 268 3.58 -8.35 -6.84
C GLU A 268 2.82 -9.49 -7.55
N SER A 269 1.92 -9.16 -8.48
CA SER A 269 1.15 -10.14 -9.25
C SER A 269 2.03 -11.13 -9.99
N ASN A 270 3.09 -10.63 -10.64
CA ASN A 270 4.05 -11.47 -11.39
C ASN A 270 4.81 -12.46 -10.48
N ASP A 271 5.18 -12.04 -9.26
CA ASP A 271 5.80 -12.94 -8.28
C ASP A 271 4.83 -14.06 -7.87
N ILE A 272 3.57 -13.69 -7.62
CA ILE A 272 2.52 -14.64 -7.22
C ILE A 272 2.32 -15.70 -8.31
N ASP A 273 2.22 -15.27 -9.57
CA ASP A 273 2.00 -16.16 -10.70
C ASP A 273 3.20 -17.06 -10.96
N ALA A 274 4.43 -16.51 -10.87
CA ALA A 274 5.66 -17.27 -11.02
C ALA A 274 5.80 -18.33 -9.91
N VAL A 275 5.56 -17.95 -8.67
CA VAL A 275 5.59 -18.89 -7.53
C VAL A 275 4.50 -19.94 -7.65
N ALA A 276 3.27 -19.57 -8.02
CA ALA A 276 2.17 -20.51 -8.20
C ALA A 276 2.49 -21.53 -9.31
N LYS A 277 3.09 -21.10 -10.40
CA LYS A 277 3.55 -21.96 -11.50
C LYS A 277 4.65 -22.92 -11.04
N ALA A 278 5.68 -22.43 -10.34
CA ALA A 278 6.78 -23.24 -9.83
C ALA A 278 6.28 -24.30 -8.82
N VAL A 279 5.38 -23.91 -7.89
CA VAL A 279 4.77 -24.84 -6.92
C VAL A 279 3.98 -25.95 -7.61
N LYS A 280 3.15 -25.61 -8.62
CA LYS A 280 2.39 -26.59 -9.39
C LYS A 280 3.29 -27.55 -10.17
N ALA A 281 4.45 -27.10 -10.63
CA ALA A 281 5.44 -27.89 -11.32
C ALA A 281 6.39 -28.67 -10.37
N GLY A 282 6.21 -28.58 -9.07
CA GLY A 282 7.09 -29.21 -8.07
C GLY A 282 8.53 -28.65 -8.06
N GLN A 283 8.74 -27.41 -8.56
CA GLN A 283 10.05 -26.80 -8.67
C GLN A 283 10.48 -26.14 -7.34
N SER A 284 11.77 -26.19 -7.06
CA SER A 284 12.35 -25.46 -5.93
C SER A 284 12.39 -23.97 -6.21
N LEU A 285 11.74 -23.14 -5.38
CA LEU A 285 11.73 -21.68 -5.56
C LEU A 285 13.13 -21.05 -5.58
N PRO A 286 14.08 -21.41 -4.66
CA PRO A 286 15.43 -20.86 -4.73
C PRO A 286 16.17 -21.19 -6.02
N LYS A 287 16.00 -22.42 -6.57
CA LYS A 287 16.61 -22.80 -7.86
C LYS A 287 16.00 -22.04 -9.04
N ALA A 288 14.73 -21.61 -8.92
CA ALA A 288 14.05 -20.80 -9.90
C ALA A 288 14.28 -19.27 -9.70
N GLY A 289 15.11 -18.86 -8.73
CA GLY A 289 15.32 -17.45 -8.42
C GLY A 289 14.11 -16.77 -7.79
N LEU A 290 13.17 -17.55 -7.23
CA LEU A 290 11.91 -17.07 -6.67
C LEU A 290 11.95 -17.07 -5.14
N TYR A 291 11.18 -16.18 -4.53
CA TYR A 291 11.05 -16.09 -3.09
C TYR A 291 9.57 -16.23 -2.64
N TRP A 292 9.39 -16.95 -1.58
CA TRP A 292 8.20 -16.95 -0.73
C TRP A 292 8.58 -17.48 0.65
N ASN A 293 8.00 -16.96 1.71
CA ASN A 293 8.28 -17.48 3.04
C ASN A 293 7.92 -18.98 3.13
N ALA A 294 8.89 -19.81 3.43
CA ALA A 294 8.78 -21.26 3.32
C ALA A 294 7.69 -21.84 4.26
N SER A 295 7.50 -21.27 5.47
CA SER A 295 6.49 -21.76 6.40
C SER A 295 5.08 -21.45 5.91
N CYS A 296 4.86 -20.26 5.37
CA CYS A 296 3.57 -19.89 4.79
C CYS A 296 3.30 -20.63 3.49
N LEU A 297 4.30 -20.83 2.63
CA LEU A 297 4.11 -21.59 1.39
C LEU A 297 3.63 -23.02 1.66
N ARG A 298 4.21 -23.69 2.66
CA ARG A 298 3.74 -25.03 3.06
C ARG A 298 2.30 -25.04 3.58
N GLU A 299 1.88 -23.97 4.27
CA GLU A 299 0.52 -23.85 4.81
C GLU A 299 -0.54 -23.58 3.72
N ILE A 300 -0.22 -22.67 2.78
CA ILE A 300 -1.20 -22.20 1.78
C ILE A 300 -1.18 -23.01 0.49
N GLY A 301 -0.11 -23.76 0.20
CA GLY A 301 0.16 -24.33 -1.11
C GLY A 301 0.45 -23.23 -2.15
N ALA A 302 -0.10 -23.36 -3.35
CA ALA A 302 0.07 -22.34 -4.39
C ALA A 302 -0.69 -21.05 -4.05
N PRO A 303 -0.02 -19.89 -4.05
CA PRO A 303 -0.68 -18.59 -3.90
C PRO A 303 -1.52 -18.24 -5.12
N LYS A 304 -2.36 -17.19 -5.01
CA LYS A 304 -3.19 -16.74 -6.12
C LYS A 304 -3.34 -15.21 -6.13
N PHE A 305 -3.10 -14.62 -7.29
CA PHE A 305 -3.55 -13.28 -7.59
C PHE A 305 -4.94 -13.33 -8.24
N TRP A 306 -5.81 -12.42 -7.84
CA TRP A 306 -7.14 -12.24 -8.38
C TRP A 306 -7.21 -10.88 -9.07
N PRO A 307 -7.04 -10.79 -10.40
CA PRO A 307 -7.12 -9.54 -11.13
C PRO A 307 -8.50 -8.87 -10.96
N LYS A 308 -8.53 -7.54 -10.93
CA LYS A 308 -9.78 -6.78 -10.78
C LYS A 308 -10.79 -7.11 -11.86
N GLU A 309 -10.32 -7.32 -13.08
CA GLU A 309 -11.16 -7.68 -14.24
C GLU A 309 -11.95 -8.97 -14.02
N THR A 310 -11.38 -9.90 -13.28
CA THR A 310 -12.02 -11.19 -12.94
C THR A 310 -12.89 -11.08 -11.68
N LEU A 311 -12.39 -10.37 -10.65
CA LEU A 311 -13.01 -10.45 -9.32
C LEU A 311 -14.11 -9.40 -9.11
N GLU A 312 -13.99 -8.21 -9.68
CA GLU A 312 -15.00 -7.14 -9.53
C GLU A 312 -16.38 -7.52 -10.06
N PRO A 313 -16.53 -8.17 -11.24
CA PRO A 313 -17.84 -8.65 -11.69
C PRO A 313 -18.49 -9.65 -10.72
N ILE A 314 -17.69 -10.51 -10.10
CA ILE A 314 -18.18 -11.48 -9.11
C ILE A 314 -18.67 -10.75 -7.85
N ILE A 315 -17.86 -9.77 -7.36
CA ILE A 315 -18.23 -8.96 -6.20
C ILE A 315 -19.49 -8.14 -6.48
N ALA A 316 -19.60 -7.54 -7.67
CA ALA A 316 -20.77 -6.76 -8.07
C ALA A 316 -22.03 -7.61 -8.10
N ARG A 317 -21.96 -8.82 -8.68
CA ARG A 317 -23.08 -9.79 -8.68
C ARG A 317 -23.49 -10.17 -7.25
N TYR A 318 -22.53 -10.44 -6.38
CA TYR A 318 -22.81 -10.73 -4.99
C TYR A 318 -23.49 -9.56 -4.28
N ARG A 319 -22.98 -8.33 -4.44
CA ARG A 319 -23.55 -7.11 -3.84
C ARG A 319 -25.00 -6.85 -4.31
N LYS A 320 -25.29 -7.12 -5.59
CA LYS A 320 -26.64 -7.00 -6.15
C LYS A 320 -27.63 -7.97 -5.50
N ALA A 321 -27.19 -9.22 -5.27
CA ALA A 321 -28.00 -10.26 -4.62
C ALA A 321 -28.10 -10.07 -3.09
N HIS A 322 -27.14 -9.35 -2.49
CA HIS A 322 -27.04 -9.13 -1.03
C HIS A 322 -26.79 -7.64 -0.77
N PRO A 323 -27.76 -6.76 -1.00
CA PRO A 323 -27.59 -5.33 -0.80
C PRO A 323 -27.28 -5.05 0.66
N ALA A 324 -26.30 -4.16 0.88
CA ALA A 324 -26.02 -3.70 2.24
C ALA A 324 -27.23 -2.93 2.79
N PRO A 325 -27.55 -3.08 4.09
CA PRO A 325 -28.57 -2.24 4.71
C PRO A 325 -28.21 -0.76 4.56
N PRO A 326 -29.20 0.12 4.45
CA PRO A 326 -28.94 1.57 4.39
C PRO A 326 -28.06 2.02 5.57
N SER A 327 -27.14 2.95 5.29
CA SER A 327 -26.33 3.55 6.33
C SER A 327 -27.25 4.24 7.35
N GLN A 328 -27.21 3.79 8.56
CA GLN A 328 -27.95 4.41 9.66
C GLN A 328 -26.99 5.19 10.57
N PRO A 329 -27.43 6.34 11.10
CA PRO A 329 -26.66 7.02 12.13
C PRO A 329 -26.40 6.09 13.32
N LEU A 330 -25.26 6.27 13.99
CA LEU A 330 -25.00 5.51 15.20
C LEU A 330 -26.16 5.67 16.20
N PRO A 331 -26.53 4.59 16.90
CA PRO A 331 -27.57 4.67 17.93
C PRO A 331 -27.14 5.63 19.05
N ILE A 332 -28.11 6.22 19.74
CA ILE A 332 -27.83 7.02 20.93
C ILE A 332 -27.32 6.09 22.04
N CYS A 333 -26.28 6.52 22.75
CA CYS A 333 -25.75 5.77 23.88
C CYS A 333 -26.79 5.73 25.04
N ARG A 334 -27.02 4.56 25.55
CA ARG A 334 -27.80 4.32 26.76
C ARG A 334 -26.95 4.53 28.00
#